data_f592a8686e8fcaef4a40474fd4284af1
#
_entry.id   f592a8686e8fcaef4a40474fd4284af1
#
_cell.length_a   1.000
_cell.length_b   1.000
_cell.length_c   1.000
_cell.angle_alpha   90.00
_cell.angle_beta   90.00
_cell.angle_gamma   90.00
#
_symmetry.space_group_name_H-M   'P 1'
#
loop_
_entity.id
_entity.type
_entity.pdbx_description
1 polymer ?
#
loop_
_entity_poly.entity_id
_entity_poly.type
_entity_poly.pdbx_seq_one_letter_code
_entity_poly.pdbx_strand_id
1 'polypeptide(L)'
;MKSLINPRILLFCAFSLSLISWDRVSKDLAKEYLRNKPARTFLHDSFRMEYAENTGAAMSLADNLSPQLSFWLLRILPLTILIGLFAYMVVHSRDIRTSRLMSLTLIFAGGIGNILDRLLFDRHVTDFMNIGLPIQRSGIFNFADLWITAGVAWLAVESLKKRQFP
;
A
#
# COMPACT_ATOMS: atom_id res chain seq x y z
N MET A 1 34.03 9.75 15.01
CA MET A 1 32.62 10.15 15.14
C MET A 1 31.78 9.10 14.43
N LYS A 2 31.01 8.27 15.17
CA LYS A 2 30.01 7.40 14.54
C LYS A 2 28.94 8.31 13.93
N SER A 3 28.62 8.15 12.64
CA SER A 3 27.59 8.95 11.99
C SER A 3 26.33 8.89 12.82
N LEU A 4 25.77 10.03 13.17
CA LEU A 4 24.53 10.15 13.98
C LEU A 4 23.34 9.51 13.26
N ILE A 5 23.40 9.39 11.94
CA ILE A 5 22.33 8.84 11.12
C ILE A 5 22.76 7.47 10.58
N ASN A 6 21.95 6.44 10.86
CA ASN A 6 22.15 5.11 10.31
C ASN A 6 21.85 5.11 8.80
N PRO A 7 22.81 4.73 7.91
CA PRO A 7 22.58 4.74 6.46
C PRO A 7 21.41 3.85 6.02
N ARG A 8 21.05 2.82 6.80
CA ARG A 8 19.88 1.99 6.54
C ARG A 8 18.57 2.75 6.72
N ILE A 9 18.49 3.68 7.68
CA ILE A 9 17.32 4.55 7.87
C ILE A 9 17.19 5.49 6.67
N LEU A 10 18.29 6.08 6.21
CA LEU A 10 18.27 6.94 5.02
C LEU A 10 17.78 6.18 3.79
N LEU A 11 18.28 4.96 3.57
CA LEU A 11 17.86 4.10 2.46
C LEU A 11 16.37 3.76 2.57
N PHE A 12 15.92 3.39 3.76
CA PHE A 12 14.50 3.14 4.04
C PHE A 12 13.63 4.36 3.73
N CYS A 13 14.00 5.54 4.24
CA CYS A 13 13.22 6.77 4.00
C CYS A 13 13.20 7.13 2.51
N ALA A 14 14.35 7.07 1.82
CA ALA A 14 14.42 7.38 0.40
C ALA A 14 13.59 6.41 -0.44
N PHE A 15 13.66 5.11 -0.13
CA PHE A 15 12.86 4.10 -0.83
C PHE A 15 11.36 4.25 -0.54
N SER A 16 10.97 4.48 0.72
CA SER A 16 9.57 4.78 1.08
C SER A 16 9.04 5.99 0.33
N LEU A 17 9.78 7.09 0.30
CA LEU A 17 9.39 8.30 -0.43
C LEU A 17 9.20 8.04 -1.92
N SER A 18 10.10 7.25 -2.55
CA SER A 18 9.97 6.89 -3.96
C SER A 18 8.70 6.10 -4.24
N LEU A 19 8.37 5.12 -3.39
CA LEU A 19 7.16 4.30 -3.52
C LEU A 19 5.89 5.10 -3.31
N ILE A 20 5.86 5.95 -2.28
CA ILE A 20 4.73 6.85 -1.99
C ILE A 20 4.52 7.84 -3.13
N SER A 21 5.61 8.43 -3.65
CA SER A 21 5.54 9.36 -4.78
C SER A 21 5.04 8.67 -6.04
N TRP A 22 5.49 7.43 -6.31
CA TRP A 22 5.01 6.65 -7.45
C TRP A 22 3.52 6.37 -7.35
N ASP A 23 3.05 5.91 -6.18
CA ASP A 23 1.63 5.69 -5.93
C ASP A 23 0.82 6.98 -6.15
N ARG A 24 1.28 8.10 -5.57
CA ARG A 24 0.59 9.38 -5.71
C ARG A 24 0.49 9.84 -7.16
N VAL A 25 1.60 9.86 -7.89
CA VAL A 25 1.64 10.28 -9.30
C VAL A 25 0.74 9.38 -10.15
N SER A 26 0.78 8.05 -9.93
CA SER A 26 -0.05 7.12 -10.70
C SER A 26 -1.55 7.33 -10.45
N LYS A 27 -1.95 7.64 -9.22
CA LYS A 27 -3.34 7.97 -8.85
C LYS A 27 -3.80 9.28 -9.48
N ASP A 28 -2.94 10.30 -9.52
CA ASP A 28 -3.25 11.57 -10.18
C ASP A 28 -3.40 11.40 -11.69
N LEU A 29 -2.52 10.61 -12.33
CA LEU A 29 -2.65 10.26 -13.74
C LEU A 29 -3.93 9.44 -14.01
N ALA A 30 -4.25 8.47 -13.15
CA ALA A 30 -5.48 7.71 -13.27
C ALA A 30 -6.72 8.62 -13.19
N LYS A 31 -6.73 9.57 -12.26
CA LYS A 31 -7.81 10.55 -12.12
C LYS A 31 -7.94 11.43 -13.37
N GLU A 32 -6.83 11.88 -13.94
CA GLU A 32 -6.82 12.73 -15.15
C GLU A 32 -7.26 11.97 -16.40
N TYR A 33 -6.75 10.74 -16.60
CA TYR A 33 -6.90 10.02 -17.86
C TYR A 33 -8.02 8.98 -17.88
N LEU A 34 -8.51 8.51 -16.72
CA LEU A 34 -9.50 7.44 -16.64
C LEU A 34 -10.84 7.88 -16.03
N ARG A 35 -10.88 8.95 -15.23
CA ARG A 35 -12.13 9.41 -14.60
C ARG A 35 -13.18 9.74 -15.66
N ASN A 36 -14.38 9.21 -15.47
CA ASN A 36 -15.52 9.38 -16.39
C ASN A 36 -15.28 8.85 -17.82
N LYS A 37 -14.33 7.91 -17.98
CA LYS A 37 -14.06 7.24 -19.25
C LYS A 37 -14.32 5.74 -19.12
N PRO A 38 -14.66 5.07 -20.25
CA PRO A 38 -14.81 3.63 -20.24
C PRO A 38 -13.48 2.95 -19.87
N ALA A 39 -13.58 1.78 -19.24
CA ALA A 39 -12.42 0.97 -18.90
C ALA A 39 -11.59 0.66 -20.16
N ARG A 40 -10.26 0.76 -20.05
CA ARG A 40 -9.32 0.36 -21.09
C ARG A 40 -8.87 -1.06 -20.80
N THR A 41 -9.08 -1.94 -21.77
CA THR A 41 -8.76 -3.36 -21.64
C THR A 41 -7.47 -3.71 -22.36
N PHE A 42 -6.69 -4.61 -21.77
CA PHE A 42 -5.41 -5.08 -22.28
C PHE A 42 -5.30 -6.60 -22.11
N LEU A 43 -4.40 -7.23 -22.85
CA LEU A 43 -4.07 -8.66 -22.73
C LEU A 43 -5.32 -9.56 -22.80
N HIS A 44 -6.14 -9.41 -23.84
CA HIS A 44 -7.40 -10.15 -24.00
C HIS A 44 -8.33 -10.02 -22.78
N ASP A 45 -8.42 -8.81 -22.26
CA ASP A 45 -9.24 -8.48 -21.10
C ASP A 45 -8.77 -9.09 -19.76
N SER A 46 -7.53 -9.58 -19.68
CA SER A 46 -6.96 -10.04 -18.40
C SER A 46 -6.50 -8.89 -17.49
N PHE A 47 -6.25 -7.71 -18.06
CA PHE A 47 -5.92 -6.50 -17.34
C PHE A 47 -6.79 -5.33 -17.80
N ARG A 48 -7.36 -4.59 -16.85
CA ARG A 48 -8.12 -3.37 -17.12
C ARG A 48 -7.55 -2.20 -16.36
N MET A 49 -7.62 -1.03 -16.97
CA MET A 49 -7.44 0.26 -16.31
C MET A 49 -8.78 0.98 -16.28
N GLU A 50 -9.31 1.18 -15.08
CA GLU A 50 -10.60 1.85 -14.85
C GLU A 50 -10.53 2.65 -13.55
N TYR A 51 -11.15 3.81 -13.49
CA TYR A 51 -11.13 4.66 -12.33
C TYR A 51 -12.23 4.29 -11.36
N ALA A 52 -11.87 4.09 -10.09
CA ALA A 52 -12.82 3.91 -9.00
C ALA A 52 -12.39 4.73 -7.77
N GLU A 53 -13.36 5.25 -7.04
CA GLU A 53 -13.17 5.86 -5.73
C GLU A 53 -13.66 4.87 -4.66
N ASN A 54 -12.75 4.35 -3.86
CA ASN A 54 -13.01 3.35 -2.83
C ASN A 54 -13.19 4.04 -1.47
N THR A 55 -14.41 4.08 -0.96
CA THR A 55 -14.76 4.68 0.34
C THR A 55 -14.55 3.74 1.52
N GLY A 56 -14.44 2.43 1.23
CA GLY A 56 -14.34 1.36 2.23
C GLY A 56 -12.93 0.79 2.37
N ALA A 57 -12.87 -0.36 3.00
CA ALA A 57 -11.74 -1.28 2.92
C ALA A 57 -11.88 -2.13 1.66
N ALA A 58 -10.90 -3.04 1.42
CA ALA A 58 -10.89 -3.94 0.28
C ALA A 58 -12.32 -4.48 -0.03
N MET A 59 -12.76 -4.33 -1.30
CA MET A 59 -14.07 -4.78 -1.78
C MET A 59 -15.28 -4.14 -1.07
N SER A 60 -15.21 -2.86 -0.68
CA SER A 60 -16.34 -2.14 -0.07
C SER A 60 -16.86 -2.74 1.25
N LEU A 61 -16.06 -3.53 1.95
CA LEU A 61 -16.46 -4.16 3.22
C LEU A 61 -16.85 -3.15 4.31
N ALA A 62 -16.41 -1.91 4.19
CA ALA A 62 -16.66 -0.85 5.17
C ALA A 62 -17.68 0.20 4.72
N ASP A 63 -18.32 0.04 3.56
CA ASP A 63 -19.27 1.04 3.04
C ASP A 63 -20.52 1.20 3.95
N ASN A 64 -20.89 0.16 4.67
CA ASN A 64 -22.03 0.16 5.61
C ASN A 64 -21.68 0.62 7.03
N LEU A 65 -20.43 1.03 7.29
CA LEU A 65 -20.03 1.48 8.62
C LEU A 65 -20.53 2.90 8.90
N SER A 66 -20.88 3.16 10.17
CA SER A 66 -21.15 4.54 10.59
C SER A 66 -19.93 5.44 10.33
N PRO A 67 -20.14 6.75 10.07
CA PRO A 67 -19.04 7.68 9.81
C PRO A 67 -17.95 7.66 10.89
N GLN A 68 -18.36 7.56 12.17
CA GLN A 68 -17.43 7.49 13.29
C GLN A 68 -16.61 6.19 13.26
N LEU A 69 -17.25 5.04 13.06
CA LEU A 69 -16.56 3.75 13.04
C LEU A 69 -15.61 3.66 11.84
N SER A 70 -16.04 4.15 10.68
CA SER A 70 -15.21 4.26 9.48
C SER A 70 -13.98 5.15 9.72
N PHE A 71 -14.14 6.29 10.43
CA PHE A 71 -13.02 7.16 10.78
C PHE A 71 -11.98 6.43 11.64
N TRP A 72 -12.41 5.73 12.68
CA TRP A 72 -11.49 5.01 13.56
C TRP A 72 -10.82 3.83 12.88
N LEU A 73 -11.57 3.00 12.16
CA LEU A 73 -11.05 1.77 11.54
C LEU A 73 -10.22 2.02 10.28
N LEU A 74 -10.57 3.02 9.46
CA LEU A 74 -9.92 3.22 8.17
C LEU A 74 -8.85 4.31 8.17
N ARG A 75 -8.79 5.15 9.21
CA ARG A 75 -7.79 6.22 9.33
C ARG A 75 -6.95 6.06 10.59
N ILE A 76 -7.56 6.08 11.78
CA ILE A 76 -6.80 6.13 13.04
C ILE A 76 -6.08 4.83 13.31
N LEU A 77 -6.77 3.69 13.21
CA LEU A 77 -6.15 2.38 13.45
C LEU A 77 -4.98 2.10 12.49
N PRO A 78 -5.13 2.22 11.15
CA PRO A 78 -3.99 2.01 10.25
C PRO A 78 -2.86 3.02 10.48
N LEU A 79 -3.16 4.29 10.73
CA LEU A 79 -2.15 5.29 11.06
C LEU A 79 -1.35 4.92 12.31
N THR A 80 -2.03 4.48 13.36
CA THR A 80 -1.38 4.03 14.61
C THR A 80 -0.46 2.83 14.35
N ILE A 81 -0.92 1.86 13.56
CA ILE A 81 -0.11 0.69 13.16
C ILE A 81 1.13 1.15 12.37
N LEU A 82 0.98 2.09 11.44
CA LEU A 82 2.10 2.59 10.63
C LEU A 82 3.11 3.38 11.47
N ILE A 83 2.65 4.17 12.45
CA ILE A 83 3.54 4.86 13.40
C ILE A 83 4.32 3.83 14.22
N GLY A 84 3.66 2.79 14.73
CA GLY A 84 4.31 1.69 15.45
C GLY A 84 5.31 0.95 14.57
N LEU A 85 4.95 0.67 13.31
CA LEU A 85 5.83 0.02 12.33
C LEU A 85 7.07 0.88 12.03
N PHE A 86 6.88 2.19 11.83
CA PHE A 86 7.99 3.13 11.63
C PHE A 86 8.93 3.16 12.83
N ALA A 87 8.39 3.31 14.04
CA ALA A 87 9.17 3.30 15.28
C ALA A 87 9.96 1.98 15.42
N TYR A 88 9.31 0.85 15.16
CA TYR A 88 9.96 -0.47 15.17
C TYR A 88 11.15 -0.53 14.19
N MET A 89 10.95 -0.09 12.94
CA MET A 89 12.00 -0.09 11.93
C MET A 89 13.18 0.83 12.31
N VAL A 90 12.91 2.01 12.87
CA VAL A 90 13.95 2.94 13.30
C VAL A 90 14.77 2.35 14.44
N VAL A 91 14.10 1.86 15.49
CA VAL A 91 14.77 1.30 16.69
C VAL A 91 15.60 0.07 16.33
N HIS A 92 15.07 -0.83 15.50
CA HIS A 92 15.74 -2.10 15.16
C HIS A 92 16.49 -2.07 13.83
N SER A 93 16.69 -0.90 13.23
CA SER A 93 17.29 -0.74 11.90
C SER A 93 18.69 -1.37 11.75
N ARG A 94 19.42 -1.52 12.84
CA ARG A 94 20.76 -2.15 12.86
C ARG A 94 20.69 -3.68 12.91
N ASP A 95 19.66 -4.22 13.56
CA ASP A 95 19.56 -5.65 13.89
C ASP A 95 18.67 -6.41 12.88
N ILE A 96 17.74 -5.72 12.24
CA ILE A 96 16.85 -6.30 11.22
C ILE A 96 17.66 -6.64 9.97
N ARG A 97 17.43 -7.85 9.41
CA ARG A 97 17.99 -8.22 8.10
C ARG A 97 17.48 -7.24 7.03
N THR A 98 18.32 -6.91 6.06
CA THR A 98 17.98 -5.99 4.97
C THR A 98 16.72 -6.45 4.21
N SER A 99 16.61 -7.76 3.93
CA SER A 99 15.42 -8.36 3.30
C SER A 99 14.13 -8.02 4.06
N ARG A 100 14.14 -8.22 5.39
CA ARG A 100 12.99 -7.89 6.25
C ARG A 100 12.71 -6.39 6.30
N LEU A 101 13.74 -5.57 6.36
CA LEU A 101 13.58 -4.11 6.33
C LEU A 101 12.90 -3.67 5.03
N MET A 102 13.31 -4.23 3.88
CA MET A 102 12.69 -3.92 2.57
C MET A 102 11.23 -4.33 2.50
N SER A 103 10.87 -5.53 2.99
CA SER A 103 9.47 -5.95 3.03
C SER A 103 8.60 -5.08 3.93
N LEU A 104 9.11 -4.66 5.11
CA LEU A 104 8.42 -3.72 5.99
C LEU A 104 8.30 -2.33 5.37
N THR A 105 9.31 -1.90 4.58
CA THR A 105 9.27 -0.65 3.82
C THR A 105 8.14 -0.63 2.79
N LEU A 106 7.94 -1.73 2.07
CA LEU A 106 6.83 -1.88 1.12
C LEU A 106 5.48 -1.73 1.82
N ILE A 107 5.28 -2.43 2.94
CA ILE A 107 4.04 -2.35 3.74
C ILE A 107 3.83 -0.91 4.25
N PHE A 108 4.88 -0.30 4.78
CA PHE A 108 4.82 1.06 5.31
C PHE A 108 4.47 2.06 4.21
N ALA A 109 5.17 2.02 3.08
CA ALA A 109 4.95 2.97 1.98
C ALA A 109 3.55 2.83 1.38
N GLY A 110 3.08 1.60 1.13
CA GLY A 110 1.72 1.36 0.65
C GLY A 110 0.66 1.79 1.66
N GLY A 111 0.87 1.49 2.95
CA GLY A 111 -0.03 1.96 4.00
C GLY A 111 -0.13 3.49 4.06
N ILE A 112 1.01 4.20 3.99
CA ILE A 112 1.03 5.68 3.93
C ILE A 112 0.32 6.18 2.68
N GLY A 113 0.55 5.60 1.49
CA GLY A 113 -0.13 5.99 0.25
C GLY A 113 -1.66 5.99 0.39
N ASN A 114 -2.22 4.90 0.92
CA ASN A 114 -3.66 4.79 1.12
C ASN A 114 -4.20 5.67 2.27
N ILE A 115 -3.40 5.95 3.30
CA ILE A 115 -3.80 6.87 4.37
C ILE A 115 -3.79 8.32 3.87
N LEU A 116 -2.80 8.71 3.08
CA LEU A 116 -2.75 10.05 2.47
C LEU A 116 -3.99 10.33 1.63
N ASP A 117 -4.42 9.38 0.81
CA ASP A 117 -5.66 9.53 0.04
C ASP A 117 -6.86 9.79 0.96
N ARG A 118 -7.04 8.97 1.99
CA ARG A 118 -8.18 9.10 2.93
C ARG A 118 -8.17 10.39 3.74
N LEU A 119 -7.00 11.00 3.93
CA LEU A 119 -6.87 12.29 4.62
C LEU A 119 -7.11 13.48 3.67
N LEU A 120 -6.68 13.37 2.41
CA LEU A 120 -6.72 14.45 1.43
C LEU A 120 -8.03 14.49 0.63
N PHE A 121 -8.70 13.33 0.43
CA PHE A 121 -9.84 13.17 -0.48
C PHE A 121 -11.06 12.58 0.22
N ASP A 122 -11.46 13.13 1.36
CA ASP A 122 -12.69 12.81 2.09
C ASP A 122 -12.99 11.29 2.19
N ARG A 123 -12.02 10.53 2.68
CA ARG A 123 -12.04 9.06 2.87
C ARG A 123 -11.89 8.20 1.60
N HIS A 124 -11.85 8.80 0.42
CA HIS A 124 -11.72 8.03 -0.82
C HIS A 124 -10.26 7.62 -1.06
N VAL A 125 -10.06 6.40 -1.49
CA VAL A 125 -8.81 5.93 -2.08
C VAL A 125 -9.04 5.79 -3.58
N THR A 126 -8.09 6.29 -4.37
CA THR A 126 -8.14 6.15 -5.83
C THR A 126 -7.60 4.79 -6.24
N ASP A 127 -8.47 3.96 -6.82
CA ASP A 127 -8.14 2.66 -7.39
C ASP A 127 -8.28 2.70 -8.91
N PHE A 128 -7.41 1.97 -9.64
CA PHE A 128 -7.44 2.08 -11.11
C PHE A 128 -6.92 0.85 -11.87
N MET A 129 -6.46 -0.19 -11.19
CA MET A 129 -6.01 -1.43 -11.80
C MET A 129 -6.94 -2.58 -11.44
N ASN A 130 -7.28 -3.41 -12.42
CA ASN A 130 -8.10 -4.59 -12.22
C ASN A 130 -7.53 -5.76 -13.03
N ILE A 131 -7.34 -6.90 -12.39
CA ILE A 131 -6.77 -8.12 -12.99
C ILE A 131 -7.78 -9.24 -12.89
N GLY A 132 -7.86 -10.07 -13.91
CA GLY A 132 -8.69 -11.27 -13.87
C GLY A 132 -9.08 -11.80 -15.24
N LEU A 133 -9.91 -12.82 -15.21
CA LEU A 133 -10.58 -13.38 -16.36
C LEU A 133 -11.99 -12.81 -16.47
N PRO A 134 -12.66 -12.88 -17.62
CA PRO A 134 -14.01 -12.35 -17.81
C PRO A 134 -15.04 -12.84 -16.76
N ILE A 135 -14.84 -14.05 -16.24
CA ILE A 135 -15.75 -14.70 -15.27
C ILE A 135 -15.40 -14.35 -13.82
N GLN A 136 -14.11 -14.06 -13.52
CA GLN A 136 -13.64 -13.80 -12.16
C GLN A 136 -12.51 -12.77 -12.17
N ARG A 137 -12.77 -11.63 -11.55
CA ARG A 137 -11.83 -10.51 -11.49
C ARG A 137 -11.46 -10.16 -10.04
N SER A 138 -10.28 -9.57 -9.86
CA SER A 138 -9.92 -8.91 -8.60
C SER A 138 -10.88 -7.74 -8.34
N GLY A 139 -10.90 -7.22 -7.10
CA GLY A 139 -11.29 -5.84 -6.88
C GLY A 139 -10.40 -4.89 -7.68
N ILE A 140 -10.84 -3.64 -7.86
CA ILE A 140 -9.98 -2.59 -8.40
C ILE A 140 -9.01 -2.21 -7.30
N PHE A 141 -7.74 -2.02 -7.63
CA PHE A 141 -6.65 -1.74 -6.70
C PHE A 141 -5.67 -0.70 -7.27
N ASN A 142 -4.71 -0.29 -6.47
CA ASN A 142 -3.69 0.71 -6.80
C ASN A 142 -2.26 0.20 -6.49
N PHE A 143 -1.24 1.02 -6.70
CA PHE A 143 0.14 0.64 -6.39
C PHE A 143 0.40 0.48 -4.90
N ALA A 144 -0.24 1.27 -4.03
CA ALA A 144 -0.10 1.09 -2.58
C ALA A 144 -0.52 -0.31 -2.13
N ASP A 145 -1.61 -0.85 -2.71
CA ASP A 145 -2.10 -2.21 -2.43
C ASP A 145 -1.11 -3.27 -2.93
N LEU A 146 -0.47 -3.03 -4.10
CA LEU A 146 0.60 -3.91 -4.59
C LEU A 146 1.79 -3.92 -3.64
N TRP A 147 2.20 -2.75 -3.13
CA TRP A 147 3.32 -2.66 -2.19
C TRP A 147 2.99 -3.41 -0.89
N ILE A 148 1.80 -3.21 -0.32
CA ILE A 148 1.36 -3.93 0.89
C ILE A 148 1.37 -5.43 0.63
N THR A 149 0.75 -5.88 -0.44
CA THR A 149 0.64 -7.30 -0.80
C THR A 149 2.01 -7.94 -1.02
N ALA A 150 2.88 -7.28 -1.77
CA ALA A 150 4.24 -7.74 -2.03
C ALA A 150 5.07 -7.81 -0.73
N GLY A 151 4.96 -6.80 0.14
CA GLY A 151 5.65 -6.76 1.43
C GLY A 151 5.19 -7.89 2.36
N VAL A 152 3.89 -8.11 2.46
CA VAL A 152 3.31 -9.20 3.28
C VAL A 152 3.71 -10.57 2.74
N ALA A 153 3.60 -10.78 1.42
CA ALA A 153 4.03 -12.03 0.78
C ALA A 153 5.52 -12.32 1.01
N TRP A 154 6.37 -11.29 0.90
CA TRP A 154 7.80 -11.42 1.18
C TRP A 154 8.07 -11.83 2.62
N LEU A 155 7.44 -11.18 3.61
CA LEU A 155 7.56 -11.55 5.03
C LEU A 155 7.10 -12.99 5.28
N ALA A 156 6.00 -13.40 4.66
CA ALA A 156 5.50 -14.77 4.80
C ALA A 156 6.51 -15.80 4.29
N VAL A 157 7.06 -15.57 3.08
CA VAL A 157 8.09 -16.45 2.49
C VAL A 157 9.35 -16.51 3.38
N GLU A 158 9.81 -15.37 3.89
CA GLU A 158 10.98 -15.33 4.79
C GLU A 158 10.73 -16.09 6.09
N SER A 159 9.53 -16.00 6.63
CA SER A 159 9.13 -16.70 7.86
C SER A 159 9.06 -18.22 7.67
N LEU A 160 8.57 -18.70 6.53
CA LEU A 160 8.51 -20.12 6.19
C LEU A 160 9.91 -20.71 6.00
N LYS A 161 10.83 -20.00 5.31
CA LYS A 161 12.22 -20.44 5.14
C LYS A 161 12.95 -20.61 6.47
N LYS A 162 12.69 -19.73 7.45
CA LYS A 162 13.31 -19.79 8.78
C LYS A 162 12.85 -21.00 9.62
N ARG A 163 11.67 -21.57 9.32
CA ARG A 163 11.14 -22.77 10.00
C ARG A 163 11.71 -24.06 9.43
N GLN A 164 12.14 -24.07 8.17
CA GLN A 164 12.63 -25.27 7.49
C GLN A 164 14.13 -25.54 7.73
N PHE A 165 14.88 -24.53 8.14
CA PHE A 165 16.32 -24.64 8.43
C PHE A 165 16.61 -23.92 9.76
N PRO A 166 16.45 -24.63 10.90
CA PRO A 166 16.77 -24.10 12.24
C PRO A 166 18.25 -23.84 12.43
#